data_b1dbca0c1c256c4729f3c721c73cb4bb
#
_entry.id   b1dbca0c1c256c4729f3c721c73cb4bb
#
_cell.length_a   1.000
_cell.length_b   1.000
_cell.length_c   1.000
_cell.angle_alpha   90.00
_cell.angle_beta   90.00
_cell.angle_gamma   90.00
#
_symmetry.space_group_name_H-M   'P 1'
#
loop_
_entity.id
_entity.type
_entity.pdbx_description
1 polymer ?
#
loop_
_entity_poly.entity_id
_entity_poly.type
_entity_poly.pdbx_seq_one_letter_code
_entity_poly.pdbx_strand_id
1 'polypeptide(L)'
;KKLNKVPWDHTGEHPGSKVAWSVIKSLAKLSKYYLFRSVEEQSPTNCDGGRIYASIHINGLVDPLSIILSQEKRPITMGRHDLATMPFIGWLTRRMGNQPVIRRAEQKSGVSDQDFAKSINHRTLLTMSHCISGGHGAVVMPEGKSHQDSRLHKLRTGAMRFAINASTIASSKGIPSPVIQPVGLHFRCHHWFRTDLFVEYPEPIEIPIVKTENYSRGLNEGTWMEPPEDMVRELRDELQNRLSEVTPEAPDWETYRAWQLLAHINSRQEKQTLESFSQEVIAT
;
A
#
# COMPACT_ATOMS: atom_id res chain seq x y z
N LYS A 1 -4.31 -22.28 -15.62
CA LYS A 1 -2.96 -22.88 -15.50
C LYS A 1 -1.88 -21.90 -15.02
N LYS A 2 -1.81 -20.63 -15.52
CA LYS A 2 -0.76 -19.69 -15.10
C LYS A 2 -0.93 -19.19 -13.66
N LEU A 3 -2.17 -18.94 -13.20
CA LEU A 3 -2.46 -18.56 -11.84
C LEU A 3 -2.13 -19.64 -10.81
N ASN A 4 -2.15 -20.92 -11.20
CA ASN A 4 -1.72 -22.02 -10.33
C ASN A 4 -0.21 -22.00 -10.01
N LYS A 5 0.58 -21.18 -10.72
CA LYS A 5 2.01 -20.98 -10.48
C LYS A 5 2.30 -19.81 -9.52
N VAL A 6 1.27 -19.12 -9.01
CA VAL A 6 1.44 -18.06 -8.02
C VAL A 6 1.93 -18.69 -6.73
N PRO A 7 2.94 -18.13 -6.09
CA PRO A 7 3.46 -18.64 -4.83
C PRO A 7 2.53 -18.26 -3.68
N TRP A 8 1.52 -19.07 -3.41
CA TRP A 8 0.68 -18.95 -2.23
C TRP A 8 1.46 -19.42 -1.00
N ASP A 9 1.49 -18.61 0.03
CA ASP A 9 2.20 -18.92 1.27
C ASP A 9 1.39 -18.52 2.50
N HIS A 10 1.08 -19.50 3.35
CA HIS A 10 0.33 -19.34 4.59
C HIS A 10 1.18 -19.64 5.82
N THR A 11 2.51 -19.70 5.68
CA THR A 11 3.43 -19.94 6.79
C THR A 11 3.78 -18.67 7.57
N GLY A 12 3.60 -17.50 6.95
CA GLY A 12 4.08 -16.21 7.43
C GLY A 12 5.47 -15.85 6.90
N GLU A 13 6.06 -16.71 6.07
CA GLU A 13 7.25 -16.41 5.30
C GLU A 13 6.89 -15.68 4.01
N HIS A 14 7.87 -14.99 3.43
CA HIS A 14 7.66 -14.28 2.18
C HIS A 14 7.76 -15.26 0.99
N PRO A 15 6.73 -15.35 0.12
CA PRO A 15 6.69 -16.34 -0.98
C PRO A 15 7.64 -15.99 -2.13
N GLY A 16 8.34 -14.85 -2.07
CA GLY A 16 9.24 -14.38 -3.12
C GLY A 16 10.72 -14.61 -2.86
N SER A 17 11.50 -14.59 -3.93
CA SER A 17 12.96 -14.77 -3.91
C SER A 17 13.68 -13.54 -3.35
N LYS A 18 14.63 -13.75 -2.41
CA LYS A 18 15.52 -12.69 -1.88
C LYS A 18 16.35 -12.03 -3.00
N VAL A 19 16.81 -12.82 -3.98
CA VAL A 19 17.61 -12.31 -5.10
C VAL A 19 16.77 -11.42 -6.01
N ALA A 20 15.55 -11.85 -6.35
CA ALA A 20 14.64 -11.02 -7.15
C ALA A 20 14.37 -9.67 -6.47
N TRP A 21 14.16 -9.68 -5.15
CA TRP A 21 13.96 -8.44 -4.39
C TRP A 21 15.19 -7.54 -4.35
N SER A 22 16.41 -8.10 -4.22
CA SER A 22 17.65 -7.31 -4.30
C SER A 22 17.79 -6.61 -5.64
N VAL A 23 17.51 -7.31 -6.75
CA VAL A 23 17.51 -6.71 -8.10
C VAL A 23 16.47 -5.60 -8.20
N ILE A 24 15.24 -5.84 -7.75
CA ILE A 24 14.18 -4.83 -7.77
C ILE A 24 14.52 -3.61 -6.90
N LYS A 25 15.08 -3.80 -5.70
CA LYS A 25 15.54 -2.68 -4.86
C LYS A 25 16.61 -1.85 -5.57
N SER A 26 17.54 -2.49 -6.26
CA SER A 26 18.59 -1.78 -7.01
C SER A 26 18.00 -0.99 -8.20
N LEU A 27 17.08 -1.60 -8.95
CA LEU A 27 16.37 -0.91 -10.03
C LEU A 27 15.51 0.24 -9.52
N ALA A 28 14.84 0.05 -8.36
CA ALA A 28 14.04 1.08 -7.73
C ALA A 28 14.89 2.28 -7.26
N LYS A 29 16.07 2.03 -6.67
CA LYS A 29 17.03 3.10 -6.33
C LYS A 29 17.47 3.88 -7.56
N LEU A 30 17.80 3.18 -8.64
CA LEU A 30 18.17 3.80 -9.90
C LEU A 30 17.02 4.62 -10.47
N SER A 31 15.80 4.08 -10.48
CA SER A 31 14.60 4.78 -10.93
C SER A 31 14.33 6.03 -10.09
N LYS A 32 14.46 5.96 -8.76
CA LYS A 32 14.31 7.12 -7.86
C LYS A 32 15.30 8.23 -8.22
N TYR A 33 16.55 7.88 -8.48
CA TYR A 33 17.59 8.82 -8.90
C TYR A 33 17.29 9.49 -10.25
N TYR A 34 16.74 8.75 -11.23
CA TYR A 34 16.40 9.31 -12.54
C TYR A 34 15.08 10.08 -12.54
N LEU A 35 14.07 9.59 -11.83
CA LEU A 35 12.72 10.17 -11.86
C LEU A 35 12.61 11.46 -11.07
N PHE A 36 13.38 11.62 -9.99
CA PHE A 36 13.29 12.76 -9.10
C PHE A 36 14.57 13.61 -9.15
N ARG A 37 14.40 14.93 -8.99
CA ARG A 37 15.50 15.86 -8.81
C ARG A 37 15.99 15.83 -7.37
N SER A 38 15.07 15.84 -6.44
CA SER A 38 15.32 15.75 -5.01
C SER A 38 14.23 14.91 -4.34
N VAL A 39 14.63 14.16 -3.32
CA VAL A 39 13.71 13.38 -2.49
C VAL A 39 14.07 13.62 -1.04
N GLU A 40 13.12 14.13 -0.29
CA GLU A 40 13.16 14.17 1.16
C GLU A 40 12.19 13.15 1.72
N GLU A 41 12.55 12.50 2.81
CA GLU A 41 11.77 11.41 3.38
C GLU A 41 11.90 11.42 4.90
N GLN A 42 10.77 11.47 5.59
CA GLN A 42 10.74 11.26 7.03
C GLN A 42 11.07 9.80 7.36
N SER A 43 11.48 9.55 8.59
CA SER A 43 11.63 8.18 9.10
C SER A 43 10.32 7.75 9.76
N PRO A 44 9.71 6.65 9.33
CA PRO A 44 8.51 6.15 9.99
C PRO A 44 8.82 5.71 11.43
N THR A 45 7.87 5.88 12.35
CA THR A 45 7.97 5.41 13.73
C THR A 45 8.32 3.92 13.78
N ASN A 46 9.25 3.52 14.64
CA ASN A 46 9.66 2.12 14.77
C ASN A 46 8.48 1.21 15.17
N CYS A 47 8.42 0.03 14.56
CA CYS A 47 7.39 -0.97 14.80
C CYS A 47 8.02 -2.37 14.67
N ASP A 48 7.80 -3.23 15.64
CA ASP A 48 8.35 -4.59 15.65
C ASP A 48 7.56 -5.55 14.73
N GLY A 49 6.27 -5.29 14.54
CA GLY A 49 5.37 -6.07 13.68
C GLY A 49 5.52 -5.79 12.20
N GLY A 50 4.66 -6.42 11.41
CA GLY A 50 4.51 -6.12 9.98
C GLY A 50 3.93 -4.73 9.76
N ARG A 51 4.22 -4.12 8.61
CA ARG A 51 3.77 -2.76 8.31
C ARG A 51 3.09 -2.67 6.95
N ILE A 52 1.86 -2.16 6.93
CA ILE A 52 1.07 -1.95 5.72
C ILE A 52 1.14 -0.46 5.39
N TYR A 53 1.94 -0.09 4.41
CA TYR A 53 2.01 1.28 3.92
C TYR A 53 0.83 1.55 2.99
N ALA A 54 0.05 2.57 3.31
CA ALA A 54 -1.15 2.98 2.56
C ALA A 54 -1.02 4.43 2.09
N SER A 55 -1.24 4.68 0.80
CA SER A 55 -1.12 6.01 0.19
C SER A 55 -2.16 6.25 -0.90
N ILE A 56 -2.33 7.51 -1.29
CA ILE A 56 -3.06 7.93 -2.49
C ILE A 56 -2.42 7.36 -3.76
N HIS A 57 -3.19 7.23 -4.85
CA HIS A 57 -2.72 6.63 -6.09
C HIS A 57 -2.93 7.52 -7.33
N ILE A 58 -2.05 8.50 -7.51
CA ILE A 58 -2.11 9.49 -8.61
C ILE A 58 -1.08 9.25 -9.72
N ASN A 59 0.01 8.56 -9.43
CA ASN A 59 1.16 8.41 -10.35
C ASN A 59 1.48 6.95 -10.73
N GLY A 60 0.49 6.08 -10.76
CA GLY A 60 0.62 4.71 -11.23
C GLY A 60 1.75 3.94 -10.53
N LEU A 61 2.79 3.52 -11.25
CA LEU A 61 3.90 2.76 -10.67
C LEU A 61 4.85 3.60 -9.81
N VAL A 62 4.84 4.93 -9.97
CA VAL A 62 5.75 5.82 -9.24
C VAL A 62 5.41 5.86 -7.76
N ASP A 63 4.11 5.88 -7.42
CA ASP A 63 3.66 5.93 -6.02
C ASP A 63 4.16 4.72 -5.20
N PRO A 64 3.85 3.47 -5.58
CA PRO A 64 4.34 2.32 -4.83
C PRO A 64 5.87 2.20 -4.87
N LEU A 65 6.53 2.63 -5.96
CA LEU A 65 7.99 2.62 -6.07
C LEU A 65 8.62 3.60 -5.07
N SER A 66 8.01 4.77 -4.87
CA SER A 66 8.49 5.78 -3.91
C SER A 66 8.46 5.27 -2.48
N ILE A 67 7.48 4.43 -2.13
CA ILE A 67 7.30 3.86 -0.79
C ILE A 67 8.11 2.58 -0.58
N ILE A 68 8.31 1.79 -1.65
CA ILE A 68 8.91 0.44 -1.52
C ILE A 68 10.36 0.46 -1.04
N LEU A 69 11.06 1.58 -1.28
CA LEU A 69 12.46 1.76 -0.87
C LEU A 69 12.63 2.05 0.61
N SER A 70 11.60 2.61 1.25
CA SER A 70 11.57 2.94 2.67
C SER A 70 11.38 1.70 3.56
N GLN A 71 11.14 0.53 2.95
CA GLN A 71 10.85 -0.68 3.70
C GLN A 71 12.11 -1.45 4.06
N GLU A 72 12.27 -1.70 5.34
CA GLU A 72 13.40 -2.50 5.87
C GLU A 72 13.29 -3.96 5.44
N LYS A 73 12.11 -4.57 5.65
CA LYS A 73 11.83 -5.96 5.27
C LYS A 73 11.24 -6.02 3.85
N ARG A 74 11.38 -7.17 3.19
CA ARG A 74 10.80 -7.38 1.85
C ARG A 74 9.28 -7.22 1.92
N PRO A 75 8.68 -6.27 1.18
CA PRO A 75 7.23 -6.14 1.15
C PRO A 75 6.61 -7.25 0.30
N ILE A 76 5.43 -7.70 0.70
CA ILE A 76 4.55 -8.46 -0.18
C ILE A 76 3.70 -7.47 -0.98
N THR A 77 3.53 -7.72 -2.26
CA THR A 77 2.78 -6.84 -3.15
C THR A 77 1.53 -7.52 -3.68
N MET A 78 0.53 -6.73 -3.97
CA MET A 78 -0.73 -7.15 -4.54
C MET A 78 -0.94 -6.40 -5.86
N GLY A 79 -1.19 -7.14 -6.94
CA GLY A 79 -1.32 -6.56 -8.27
C GLY A 79 -2.41 -7.21 -9.11
N ARG A 80 -2.69 -6.61 -10.27
CA ARG A 80 -3.66 -7.16 -11.22
C ARG A 80 -3.26 -8.58 -11.64
N HIS A 81 -4.24 -9.46 -11.77
CA HIS A 81 -4.03 -10.87 -12.13
C HIS A 81 -3.38 -11.06 -13.50
N ASP A 82 -3.62 -10.15 -14.45
CA ASP A 82 -3.03 -10.20 -15.80
C ASP A 82 -1.51 -10.00 -15.76
N LEU A 83 -0.98 -9.18 -14.87
CA LEU A 83 0.47 -9.02 -14.67
C LEU A 83 1.14 -10.36 -14.34
N ALA A 84 0.51 -11.20 -13.51
CA ALA A 84 1.02 -12.53 -13.17
C ALA A 84 0.95 -13.53 -14.33
N THR A 85 0.18 -13.24 -15.38
CA THR A 85 -0.03 -14.13 -16.54
C THR A 85 0.73 -13.73 -17.78
N MET A 86 1.28 -12.51 -17.85
CA MET A 86 2.12 -12.04 -18.95
C MET A 86 3.39 -12.89 -19.12
N PRO A 87 3.92 -13.03 -20.34
CA PRO A 87 5.27 -13.57 -20.54
C PRO A 87 6.27 -12.74 -19.71
N PHE A 88 7.44 -13.03 -19.51
CA PHE A 88 8.51 -12.34 -18.80
C PHE A 88 8.09 -11.57 -17.52
N ILE A 89 7.20 -10.55 -17.63
CA ILE A 89 6.67 -9.79 -16.47
C ILE A 89 6.01 -10.71 -15.44
N GLY A 90 5.19 -11.66 -15.89
CA GLY A 90 4.55 -12.62 -15.00
C GLY A 90 5.54 -13.59 -14.34
N TRP A 91 6.64 -13.93 -15.00
CA TRP A 91 7.72 -14.65 -14.35
C TRP A 91 8.38 -13.82 -13.24
N LEU A 92 8.71 -12.58 -13.51
CA LEU A 92 9.34 -11.68 -12.54
C LEU A 92 8.40 -11.40 -11.36
N THR A 93 7.15 -11.04 -11.60
CA THR A 93 6.18 -10.75 -10.54
C THR A 93 5.93 -11.94 -9.63
N ARG A 94 5.83 -13.17 -10.19
CA ARG A 94 5.75 -14.39 -9.36
C ARG A 94 7.02 -14.64 -8.54
N ARG A 95 8.21 -14.35 -9.09
CA ARG A 95 9.48 -14.43 -8.34
C ARG A 95 9.57 -13.43 -7.20
N MET A 96 8.91 -12.31 -7.32
CA MET A 96 8.79 -11.31 -6.26
C MET A 96 7.75 -11.68 -5.19
N GLY A 97 6.94 -12.70 -5.42
CA GLY A 97 5.84 -13.07 -4.53
C GLY A 97 4.58 -12.22 -4.68
N ASN A 98 4.45 -11.49 -5.81
CA ASN A 98 3.26 -10.68 -6.06
C ASN A 98 2.00 -11.52 -6.12
N GLN A 99 0.98 -11.10 -5.37
CA GLN A 99 -0.29 -11.80 -5.23
C GLN A 99 -1.34 -11.20 -6.19
N PRO A 100 -2.04 -12.03 -7.00
CA PRO A 100 -2.97 -11.53 -8.00
C PRO A 100 -4.33 -11.17 -7.41
N VAL A 101 -4.91 -10.08 -7.89
CA VAL A 101 -6.28 -9.66 -7.57
C VAL A 101 -7.11 -9.58 -8.84
N ILE A 102 -8.31 -10.15 -8.81
CA ILE A 102 -9.32 -10.03 -9.86
C ILE A 102 -10.31 -8.93 -9.41
N ARG A 103 -10.35 -7.83 -10.16
CA ARG A 103 -11.16 -6.67 -9.82
C ARG A 103 -12.64 -6.90 -10.16
N ARG A 104 -13.55 -6.24 -9.42
CA ARG A 104 -15.00 -6.34 -9.67
C ARG A 104 -15.41 -5.95 -11.09
N ALA A 105 -14.72 -4.99 -11.70
CA ALA A 105 -14.98 -4.60 -13.09
C ALA A 105 -14.67 -5.73 -14.08
N GLU A 106 -13.61 -6.49 -13.84
CA GLU A 106 -13.20 -7.65 -14.64
C GLU A 106 -14.16 -8.85 -14.44
N GLN A 107 -14.72 -9.00 -13.24
CA GLN A 107 -15.76 -9.99 -12.96
C GLN A 107 -17.06 -9.69 -13.73
N LYS A 108 -17.46 -8.41 -13.79
CA LYS A 108 -18.66 -7.99 -14.52
C LYS A 108 -18.53 -8.09 -16.04
N SER A 109 -17.31 -8.03 -16.59
CA SER A 109 -17.06 -8.18 -18.03
C SER A 109 -17.00 -9.64 -18.50
N GLY A 110 -17.31 -10.61 -17.63
CA GLY A 110 -17.36 -12.03 -17.99
C GLY A 110 -16.00 -12.70 -18.18
N VAL A 111 -14.91 -12.05 -17.75
CA VAL A 111 -13.53 -12.56 -17.89
C VAL A 111 -13.26 -13.75 -16.98
N SER A 112 -14.03 -13.91 -15.90
CA SER A 112 -13.91 -15.05 -14.99
C SER A 112 -15.23 -15.39 -14.30
N ASP A 113 -15.41 -16.67 -14.00
CA ASP A 113 -16.45 -17.16 -13.08
C ASP A 113 -16.33 -16.44 -11.73
N GLN A 114 -17.45 -16.01 -11.15
CA GLN A 114 -17.49 -15.27 -9.89
C GLN A 114 -16.91 -16.07 -8.72
N ASP A 115 -17.18 -17.37 -8.66
CA ASP A 115 -16.66 -18.26 -7.61
C ASP A 115 -15.16 -18.46 -7.74
N PHE A 116 -14.65 -18.58 -8.96
CA PHE A 116 -13.21 -18.62 -9.21
C PHE A 116 -12.51 -17.32 -8.80
N ALA A 117 -13.08 -16.16 -9.17
CA ALA A 117 -12.53 -14.85 -8.81
C ALA A 117 -12.52 -14.66 -7.29
N LYS A 118 -13.60 -15.06 -6.60
CA LYS A 118 -13.71 -15.03 -5.14
C LYS A 118 -12.65 -15.91 -4.48
N SER A 119 -12.48 -17.14 -4.97
CA SER A 119 -11.48 -18.09 -4.47
C SER A 119 -10.06 -17.54 -4.60
N ILE A 120 -9.68 -16.98 -5.76
CA ILE A 120 -8.37 -16.34 -5.98
C ILE A 120 -8.16 -15.17 -5.02
N ASN A 121 -9.15 -14.29 -4.90
CA ASN A 121 -9.06 -13.13 -4.03
C ASN A 121 -8.92 -13.54 -2.55
N HIS A 122 -9.66 -14.54 -2.09
CA HIS A 122 -9.54 -15.05 -0.70
C HIS A 122 -8.13 -15.62 -0.43
N ARG A 123 -7.58 -16.39 -1.37
CA ARG A 123 -6.20 -16.91 -1.25
C ARG A 123 -5.18 -15.80 -1.22
N THR A 124 -5.34 -14.79 -2.07
CA THR A 124 -4.48 -13.59 -2.05
C THR A 124 -4.53 -12.87 -0.70
N LEU A 125 -5.73 -12.56 -0.22
CA LEU A 125 -5.89 -11.84 1.05
C LEU A 125 -5.35 -12.67 2.24
N LEU A 126 -5.54 -13.97 2.22
CA LEU A 126 -5.02 -14.86 3.26
C LEU A 126 -3.48 -14.91 3.24
N THR A 127 -2.86 -15.03 2.06
CA THR A 127 -1.39 -14.97 1.91
C THR A 127 -0.84 -13.63 2.39
N MET A 128 -1.50 -12.51 2.05
CA MET A 128 -1.16 -11.18 2.56
C MET A 128 -1.20 -11.16 4.09
N SER A 129 -2.29 -11.69 4.70
CA SER A 129 -2.46 -11.73 6.16
C SER A 129 -1.32 -12.49 6.85
N HIS A 130 -0.96 -13.67 6.35
CA HIS A 130 0.11 -14.48 6.92
C HIS A 130 1.48 -13.82 6.78
N CYS A 131 1.82 -13.29 5.60
CA CYS A 131 3.10 -12.61 5.41
C CYS A 131 3.25 -11.38 6.31
N ILE A 132 2.19 -10.59 6.45
CA ILE A 132 2.20 -9.40 7.30
C ILE A 132 2.28 -9.79 8.78
N SER A 133 1.53 -10.80 9.23
CA SER A 133 1.67 -11.33 10.58
C SER A 133 3.09 -11.84 10.87
N GLY A 134 3.77 -12.42 9.88
CA GLY A 134 5.18 -12.83 9.94
C GLY A 134 6.20 -11.67 9.93
N GLY A 135 5.74 -10.42 10.03
CA GLY A 135 6.58 -9.23 10.14
C GLY A 135 7.01 -8.62 8.80
N HIS A 136 6.49 -9.09 7.66
CA HIS A 136 6.77 -8.47 6.36
C HIS A 136 5.94 -7.20 6.14
N GLY A 137 6.43 -6.32 5.25
CA GLY A 137 5.68 -5.13 4.85
C GLY A 137 4.72 -5.39 3.69
N ALA A 138 3.80 -4.46 3.47
CA ALA A 138 3.00 -4.38 2.26
C ALA A 138 2.89 -2.94 1.80
N VAL A 139 2.74 -2.72 0.49
CA VAL A 139 2.35 -1.43 -0.07
C VAL A 139 0.98 -1.59 -0.70
N VAL A 140 0.04 -0.77 -0.28
CA VAL A 140 -1.33 -0.78 -0.78
C VAL A 140 -1.77 0.62 -1.19
N MET A 141 -2.53 0.67 -2.27
CA MET A 141 -3.23 1.87 -2.72
C MET A 141 -4.72 1.60 -2.50
N PRO A 142 -5.27 2.00 -1.32
CA PRO A 142 -6.59 1.52 -0.88
C PRO A 142 -7.75 2.05 -1.72
N GLU A 143 -7.54 3.04 -2.55
CA GLU A 143 -8.52 3.50 -3.56
C GLU A 143 -8.82 2.43 -4.63
N GLY A 144 -7.89 1.50 -4.85
CA GLY A 144 -8.03 0.36 -5.74
C GLY A 144 -7.91 0.67 -7.24
N LYS A 145 -7.62 1.90 -7.60
CA LYS A 145 -7.33 2.35 -8.97
C LYS A 145 -6.45 3.59 -8.92
N SER A 146 -5.60 3.75 -9.92
CA SER A 146 -4.93 5.03 -10.17
C SER A 146 -5.92 6.02 -10.78
N HIS A 147 -5.80 7.29 -10.42
CA HIS A 147 -6.60 8.41 -10.94
C HIS A 147 -5.73 9.65 -11.14
N GLN A 148 -6.32 10.73 -11.68
CA GLN A 148 -5.62 11.99 -11.95
C GLN A 148 -6.21 13.16 -11.16
N ASP A 149 -7.00 12.88 -10.15
CA ASP A 149 -7.63 13.91 -9.32
C ASP A 149 -6.67 14.34 -8.21
N SER A 150 -6.77 15.60 -7.80
CA SER A 150 -5.97 16.24 -6.75
C SER A 150 -6.52 16.01 -5.34
N ARG A 151 -7.33 14.99 -5.14
CA ARG A 151 -7.98 14.64 -3.89
C ARG A 151 -8.06 13.15 -3.66
N LEU A 152 -8.17 12.74 -2.41
CA LEU A 152 -8.32 11.35 -2.01
C LEU A 152 -9.70 10.80 -2.40
N HIS A 153 -9.73 9.64 -3.04
CA HIS A 153 -10.97 8.93 -3.34
C HIS A 153 -11.38 8.00 -2.18
N LYS A 154 -12.65 7.59 -2.19
CA LYS A 154 -13.18 6.64 -1.21
C LYS A 154 -12.39 5.34 -1.20
N LEU A 155 -11.92 4.95 -0.02
CA LEU A 155 -11.11 3.75 0.17
C LEU A 155 -11.93 2.47 -0.01
N ARG A 156 -11.30 1.45 -0.58
CA ARG A 156 -11.79 0.06 -0.66
C ARG A 156 -11.43 -0.70 0.60
N THR A 157 -12.27 -1.62 0.99
CA THR A 157 -12.12 -2.38 2.25
C THR A 157 -11.14 -3.56 2.21
N GLY A 158 -10.61 -3.90 1.04
CA GLY A 158 -9.74 -5.07 0.90
C GLY A 158 -8.50 -5.05 1.79
N ALA A 159 -7.86 -3.87 1.92
CA ALA A 159 -6.68 -3.72 2.77
C ALA A 159 -7.00 -3.92 4.25
N MET A 160 -8.11 -3.37 4.74
CA MET A 160 -8.56 -3.49 6.13
C MET A 160 -8.88 -4.93 6.49
N ARG A 161 -9.48 -5.67 5.56
CA ARG A 161 -9.86 -7.08 5.77
C ARG A 161 -8.64 -7.97 6.00
N PHE A 162 -7.61 -7.91 5.18
CA PHE A 162 -6.40 -8.70 5.42
C PHE A 162 -5.56 -8.14 6.58
N ALA A 163 -5.62 -6.84 6.86
CA ALA A 163 -4.95 -6.23 8.00
C ALA A 163 -5.49 -6.76 9.33
N ILE A 164 -6.82 -6.78 9.52
CA ILE A 164 -7.47 -7.33 10.72
C ILE A 164 -7.11 -8.81 10.87
N ASN A 165 -7.12 -9.58 9.79
CA ASN A 165 -6.72 -10.98 9.82
C ASN A 165 -5.24 -11.15 10.19
N ALA A 166 -4.35 -10.30 9.67
CA ALA A 166 -2.93 -10.32 10.02
C ALA A 166 -2.69 -10.03 11.51
N SER A 167 -3.39 -9.03 12.08
CA SER A 167 -3.33 -8.69 13.50
C SER A 167 -3.88 -9.84 14.36
N THR A 168 -4.98 -10.46 13.94
CA THR A 168 -5.58 -11.61 14.64
C THR A 168 -4.64 -12.84 14.64
N ILE A 169 -3.99 -13.13 13.50
CA ILE A 169 -2.98 -14.20 13.41
C ILE A 169 -1.78 -13.89 14.30
N ALA A 170 -1.26 -12.66 14.26
CA ALA A 170 -0.14 -12.25 15.10
C ALA A 170 -0.46 -12.41 16.59
N SER A 171 -1.62 -11.93 17.03
CA SER A 171 -2.09 -12.06 18.40
C SER A 171 -2.22 -13.53 18.84
N SER A 172 -2.79 -14.40 17.99
CA SER A 172 -2.93 -15.83 18.30
C SER A 172 -1.60 -16.57 18.44
N LYS A 173 -0.55 -16.05 17.81
CA LYS A 173 0.82 -16.59 17.88
C LYS A 173 1.71 -15.92 18.93
N GLY A 174 1.19 -14.89 19.63
CA GLY A 174 1.97 -14.12 20.61
C GLY A 174 3.13 -13.33 20.00
N ILE A 175 3.04 -12.94 18.73
CA ILE A 175 4.04 -12.13 18.01
C ILE A 175 3.58 -10.68 17.88
N PRO A 176 4.49 -9.72 17.64
CA PRO A 176 4.14 -8.31 17.54
C PRO A 176 3.06 -8.03 16.51
N SER A 177 2.06 -7.25 16.91
CA SER A 177 0.95 -6.86 16.03
C SER A 177 1.42 -5.99 14.88
N PRO A 178 0.92 -6.20 13.65
CA PRO A 178 1.17 -5.31 12.54
C PRO A 178 0.42 -3.97 12.72
N VAL A 179 0.87 -2.96 11.95
CA VAL A 179 0.24 -1.63 11.91
C VAL A 179 -0.05 -1.20 10.47
N ILE A 180 -1.01 -0.27 10.29
CA ILE A 180 -1.16 0.46 9.04
C ILE A 180 -0.40 1.78 9.16
N GLN A 181 0.50 2.04 8.23
CA GLN A 181 1.26 3.27 8.12
C GLN A 181 0.65 4.12 6.99
N PRO A 182 -0.05 5.22 7.32
CA PRO A 182 -0.42 6.19 6.30
C PRO A 182 0.84 6.82 5.70
N VAL A 183 0.79 7.17 4.41
CA VAL A 183 1.91 7.80 3.70
C VAL A 183 1.41 8.94 2.84
N GLY A 184 1.91 10.14 3.11
CA GLY A 184 1.76 11.32 2.26
C GLY A 184 2.83 11.32 1.15
N LEU A 185 2.40 11.47 -0.09
CA LEU A 185 3.28 11.64 -1.25
C LEU A 185 3.08 13.03 -1.82
N HIS A 186 4.02 13.93 -1.54
CA HIS A 186 3.96 15.32 -1.93
C HIS A 186 4.88 15.58 -3.13
N PHE A 187 4.29 15.50 -4.32
CA PHE A 187 4.99 15.85 -5.56
C PHE A 187 4.88 17.36 -5.80
N ARG A 188 5.99 18.03 -6.06
CA ARG A 188 5.94 19.43 -6.49
C ARG A 188 5.16 19.60 -7.80
N CYS A 189 5.35 18.67 -8.72
CA CYS A 189 4.52 18.52 -9.91
C CYS A 189 4.43 17.05 -10.30
N HIS A 190 3.31 16.39 -10.02
CA HIS A 190 3.18 14.94 -10.10
C HIS A 190 3.42 14.33 -11.49
N HIS A 191 3.23 15.10 -12.57
CA HIS A 191 3.40 14.64 -13.95
C HIS A 191 4.72 15.06 -14.59
N TRP A 192 5.60 15.77 -13.87
CA TRP A 192 6.87 16.19 -14.40
C TRP A 192 7.97 15.17 -14.15
N PHE A 193 8.78 14.94 -15.19
CA PHE A 193 10.04 14.24 -15.03
C PHE A 193 11.03 15.09 -14.22
N ARG A 194 11.73 14.47 -13.28
CA ARG A 194 12.63 15.12 -12.33
C ARG A 194 11.97 16.19 -11.48
N THR A 195 10.76 15.87 -10.98
CA THR A 195 10.11 16.66 -9.95
C THR A 195 10.77 16.42 -8.57
N ASP A 196 10.44 17.26 -7.61
CA ASP A 196 10.79 17.03 -6.21
C ASP A 196 9.70 16.21 -5.54
N LEU A 197 10.09 15.34 -4.61
CA LEU A 197 9.20 14.48 -3.83
C LEU A 197 9.54 14.59 -2.35
N PHE A 198 8.54 14.84 -1.52
CA PHE A 198 8.59 14.63 -0.08
C PHE A 198 7.69 13.46 0.30
N VAL A 199 8.22 12.53 1.12
CA VAL A 199 7.49 11.37 1.63
C VAL A 199 7.30 11.55 3.14
N GLU A 200 6.04 11.62 3.54
CA GLU A 200 5.62 11.86 4.92
C GLU A 200 5.02 10.61 5.54
N TYR A 201 5.36 10.34 6.80
CA TYR A 201 4.86 9.20 7.56
C TYR A 201 4.18 9.67 8.85
N PRO A 202 2.85 9.92 8.83
CA PRO A 202 2.09 10.16 10.06
C PRO A 202 2.17 8.99 11.02
N GLU A 203 1.66 9.18 12.25
CA GLU A 203 1.60 8.11 13.24
C GLU A 203 0.85 6.88 12.70
N PRO A 204 1.38 5.68 12.93
CA PRO A 204 0.77 4.44 12.47
C PRO A 204 -0.56 4.18 13.18
N ILE A 205 -1.46 3.49 12.49
CA ILE A 205 -2.77 3.09 12.99
C ILE A 205 -2.66 1.66 13.53
N GLU A 206 -3.11 1.47 14.77
CA GLU A 206 -3.26 0.15 15.38
C GLU A 206 -4.41 -0.63 14.70
N ILE A 207 -4.19 -1.92 14.47
CA ILE A 207 -5.16 -2.76 13.78
C ILE A 207 -5.95 -3.57 14.83
N PRO A 208 -7.28 -3.53 14.82
CA PRO A 208 -8.09 -4.29 15.74
C PRO A 208 -7.94 -5.81 15.56
N ILE A 209 -8.23 -6.57 16.61
CA ILE A 209 -8.09 -8.02 16.69
C ILE A 209 -9.45 -8.66 16.93
N VAL A 210 -9.78 -9.70 16.16
CA VAL A 210 -10.96 -10.53 16.40
C VAL A 210 -10.65 -11.55 17.49
N LYS A 211 -11.31 -11.43 18.65
CA LYS A 211 -10.99 -12.23 19.86
C LYS A 211 -11.62 -13.63 19.89
N THR A 212 -12.33 -14.04 18.85
CA THR A 212 -13.03 -15.34 18.81
C THR A 212 -12.04 -16.46 18.44
N GLU A 213 -11.91 -17.47 19.28
CA GLU A 213 -10.96 -18.58 19.11
C GLU A 213 -11.17 -19.36 17.80
N ASN A 214 -12.42 -19.66 17.44
CA ASN A 214 -12.74 -20.34 16.17
C ASN A 214 -12.30 -19.52 14.95
N TYR A 215 -12.33 -18.19 15.05
CA TYR A 215 -11.91 -17.31 13.97
C TYR A 215 -10.38 -17.38 13.75
N SER A 216 -9.60 -17.23 14.81
CA SER A 216 -8.14 -17.34 14.74
C SER A 216 -7.66 -18.75 14.33
N ARG A 217 -8.35 -19.80 14.78
CA ARG A 217 -8.09 -21.18 14.38
C ARG A 217 -8.29 -21.35 12.87
N GLY A 218 -9.43 -20.91 12.32
CA GLY A 218 -9.71 -21.00 10.89
C GLY A 218 -8.65 -20.30 10.04
N LEU A 219 -8.20 -19.11 10.45
CA LEU A 219 -7.11 -18.41 9.76
C LEU A 219 -5.79 -19.20 9.79
N ASN A 220 -5.40 -19.75 10.95
CA ASN A 220 -4.16 -20.52 11.11
C ASN A 220 -4.19 -21.84 10.34
N GLU A 221 -5.38 -22.44 10.15
CA GLU A 221 -5.60 -23.63 9.32
C GLU A 221 -5.66 -23.32 7.80
N GLY A 222 -5.45 -22.06 7.41
CA GLY A 222 -5.41 -21.67 6.00
C GLY A 222 -6.79 -21.40 5.38
N THR A 223 -7.81 -21.18 6.21
CA THR A 223 -9.16 -20.82 5.76
C THR A 223 -9.36 -19.30 5.85
N TRP A 224 -9.85 -18.70 4.76
CA TRP A 224 -10.21 -17.29 4.79
C TRP A 224 -11.41 -17.05 5.71
N MET A 225 -11.23 -16.23 6.72
CA MET A 225 -12.28 -15.76 7.61
C MET A 225 -12.62 -14.31 7.28
N GLU A 226 -13.89 -14.01 7.17
CA GLU A 226 -14.36 -12.64 6.93
C GLU A 226 -14.38 -11.84 8.23
N PRO A 227 -13.64 -10.72 8.35
CA PRO A 227 -13.69 -9.90 9.56
C PRO A 227 -15.06 -9.23 9.75
N PRO A 228 -15.44 -8.89 10.99
CA PRO A 228 -16.67 -8.12 11.28
C PRO A 228 -16.71 -6.82 10.47
N GLU A 229 -17.87 -6.53 9.90
CA GLU A 229 -18.04 -5.40 8.97
C GLU A 229 -17.87 -4.04 9.66
N ASP A 230 -18.27 -3.93 10.91
CA ASP A 230 -18.07 -2.75 11.76
C ASP A 230 -16.59 -2.44 11.95
N MET A 231 -15.78 -3.44 12.34
CA MET A 231 -14.33 -3.28 12.49
C MET A 231 -13.66 -2.86 11.17
N VAL A 232 -14.07 -3.45 10.06
CA VAL A 232 -13.54 -3.10 8.72
C VAL A 232 -13.90 -1.66 8.36
N ARG A 233 -15.12 -1.23 8.67
CA ARG A 233 -15.58 0.13 8.39
C ARG A 233 -14.85 1.16 9.26
N GLU A 234 -14.75 0.92 10.56
CA GLU A 234 -14.05 1.81 11.50
C GLU A 234 -12.58 1.98 11.09
N LEU A 235 -11.87 0.89 10.82
CA LEU A 235 -10.46 0.94 10.37
C LEU A 235 -10.30 1.65 9.02
N ARG A 236 -11.27 1.49 8.09
CA ARG A 236 -11.27 2.23 6.83
C ARG A 236 -11.46 3.73 7.06
N ASP A 237 -12.40 4.12 7.92
CA ASP A 237 -12.72 5.51 8.18
C ASP A 237 -11.56 6.21 8.91
N GLU A 238 -10.91 5.52 9.85
CA GLU A 238 -9.68 6.00 10.49
C GLU A 238 -8.56 6.22 9.46
N LEU A 239 -8.32 5.24 8.56
CA LEU A 239 -7.32 5.41 7.52
C LEU A 239 -7.68 6.53 6.53
N GLN A 240 -8.97 6.68 6.19
CA GLN A 240 -9.44 7.77 5.33
C GLN A 240 -9.14 9.13 5.97
N ASN A 241 -9.39 9.29 7.27
CA ASN A 241 -9.12 10.52 8.00
C ASN A 241 -7.61 10.81 8.05
N ARG A 242 -6.78 9.82 8.39
CA ARG A 242 -5.31 10.00 8.44
C ARG A 242 -4.69 10.31 7.08
N LEU A 243 -5.20 9.73 6.01
CA LEU A 243 -4.74 10.05 4.66
C LEU A 243 -5.19 11.44 4.20
N SER A 244 -6.38 11.89 4.59
CA SER A 244 -6.84 13.25 4.26
C SER A 244 -6.01 14.35 4.93
N GLU A 245 -5.42 14.07 6.10
CA GLU A 245 -4.50 14.99 6.79
C GLU A 245 -3.19 15.24 6.02
N VAL A 246 -2.76 14.31 5.18
CA VAL A 246 -1.49 14.37 4.43
C VAL A 246 -1.69 14.33 2.91
N THR A 247 -2.92 14.51 2.45
CA THR A 247 -3.26 14.57 1.02
C THR A 247 -3.93 15.91 0.73
N PRO A 248 -3.46 16.67 -0.26
CA PRO A 248 -4.14 17.88 -0.65
C PRO A 248 -5.55 17.57 -1.18
N GLU A 249 -6.57 18.12 -0.55
CA GLU A 249 -7.98 17.97 -0.92
C GLU A 249 -8.43 19.09 -1.87
N ALA A 250 -7.61 19.40 -2.87
CA ALA A 250 -7.89 20.47 -3.82
C ALA A 250 -8.99 20.04 -4.81
N PRO A 251 -9.90 20.93 -5.20
CA PRO A 251 -10.94 20.63 -6.18
C PRO A 251 -10.37 20.29 -7.57
N ASP A 252 -9.23 20.88 -7.92
CA ASP A 252 -8.50 20.66 -9.17
C ASP A 252 -7.01 21.02 -9.04
N TRP A 253 -6.23 20.66 -10.05
CA TRP A 253 -4.78 20.90 -10.06
C TRP A 253 -4.40 22.38 -10.20
N GLU A 254 -5.26 23.24 -10.73
CA GLU A 254 -5.01 24.68 -10.82
C GLU A 254 -5.10 25.30 -9.43
N THR A 255 -6.13 24.96 -8.68
CA THR A 255 -6.28 25.36 -7.28
C THR A 255 -5.10 24.84 -6.43
N TYR A 256 -4.71 23.57 -6.61
CA TYR A 256 -3.54 23.02 -5.91
C TYR A 256 -2.25 23.80 -6.20
N ARG A 257 -2.02 24.18 -7.46
CA ARG A 257 -0.86 25.01 -7.83
C ARG A 257 -0.94 26.42 -7.23
N ALA A 258 -2.15 26.98 -7.14
CA ALA A 258 -2.34 28.27 -6.47
C ALA A 258 -1.98 28.17 -4.98
N TRP A 259 -2.36 27.09 -4.29
CA TRP A 259 -1.95 26.84 -2.90
C TRP A 259 -0.43 26.69 -2.77
N GLN A 260 0.21 25.98 -3.67
CA GLN A 260 1.68 25.88 -3.71
C GLN A 260 2.34 27.25 -3.89
N LEU A 261 1.79 28.13 -4.71
CA LEU A 261 2.31 29.47 -4.91
C LEU A 261 2.11 30.33 -3.66
N LEU A 262 0.95 30.25 -3.01
CA LEU A 262 0.67 30.96 -1.77
C LEU A 262 1.59 30.48 -0.65
N ALA A 263 1.78 29.17 -0.49
CA ALA A 263 2.72 28.61 0.48
C ALA A 263 4.15 29.13 0.26
N HIS A 264 4.59 29.19 -1.01
CA HIS A 264 5.90 29.74 -1.36
C HIS A 264 6.03 31.23 -1.01
N ILE A 265 4.99 32.03 -1.24
CA ILE A 265 4.98 33.45 -0.90
C ILE A 265 4.97 33.66 0.63
N ASN A 266 4.14 32.88 1.35
CA ASN A 266 3.96 33.02 2.79
C ASN A 266 5.23 32.60 3.56
N SER A 267 5.91 31.54 3.12
CA SER A 267 7.07 31.01 3.81
C SER A 267 8.24 31.99 3.87
N ARG A 268 8.36 32.92 2.90
CA ARG A 268 9.41 33.94 2.79
C ARG A 268 10.86 33.47 3.10
N GLN A 269 11.08 32.17 3.06
CA GLN A 269 12.37 31.56 3.38
C GLN A 269 13.19 31.37 2.12
N GLU A 270 14.43 31.85 2.12
CA GLU A 270 15.35 31.65 0.99
C GLU A 270 15.74 30.19 0.76
N LYS A 271 15.67 29.36 1.82
CA LYS A 271 15.94 27.91 1.76
C LYS A 271 14.86 27.16 2.55
N GLN A 272 13.77 26.86 1.88
CA GLN A 272 12.70 26.04 2.42
C GLN A 272 12.97 24.56 2.14
N THR A 273 12.84 23.67 3.15
CA THR A 273 12.86 22.24 2.96
C THR A 273 11.61 21.80 2.20
N LEU A 274 11.65 20.63 1.53
CA LEU A 274 10.45 20.09 0.89
C LEU A 274 9.38 19.74 1.92
N GLU A 275 9.79 19.32 3.12
CA GLU A 275 8.90 19.06 4.24
C GLU A 275 8.12 20.32 4.63
N SER A 276 8.79 21.42 4.99
CA SER A 276 8.13 22.65 5.42
C SER A 276 7.26 23.26 4.31
N PHE A 277 7.69 23.16 3.05
CA PHE A 277 6.90 23.59 1.92
C PHE A 277 5.61 22.76 1.77
N SER A 278 5.69 21.43 1.89
CA SER A 278 4.53 20.54 1.77
C SER A 278 3.53 20.75 2.90
N GLN A 279 4.01 20.95 4.14
CA GLN A 279 3.18 21.28 5.29
C GLN A 279 2.46 22.62 5.12
N GLU A 280 3.13 23.64 4.60
CA GLU A 280 2.53 24.94 4.32
C GLU A 280 1.45 24.85 3.24
N VAL A 281 1.66 24.03 2.19
CA VAL A 281 0.64 23.79 1.14
C VAL A 281 -0.62 23.15 1.71
N ILE A 282 -0.48 22.24 2.67
CA ILE A 282 -1.64 21.58 3.31
C ILE A 282 -2.35 22.55 4.27
N ALA A 283 -1.60 23.42 4.94
CA ALA A 283 -2.16 24.42 5.86
C ALA A 283 -2.86 25.59 5.14
N THR A 284 -2.58 25.83 3.87
CA THR A 284 -3.17 26.89 3.04
C THR A 284 -4.55 26.49 2.50
#